data_86b7fdb45fe5fd05cfca3dbacc04139d
#
_entry.id   86b7fdb45fe5fd05cfca3dbacc04139d
#
_cell.length_a   1.000
_cell.length_b   1.000
_cell.length_c   1.000
_cell.angle_alpha   90.00
_cell.angle_beta   90.00
_cell.angle_gamma   90.00
#
_symmetry.space_group_name_H-M   'P 1'
#
loop_
_entity.id
_entity.type
_entity.pdbx_description
1 polymer ?
#
loop_
_entity_poly.entity_id
_entity_poly.type
_entity_poly.pdbx_seq_one_letter_code
_entity_poly.pdbx_strand_id
1 'polypeptide(L)'
;MNRLLLFLIAYALAVVLQGQSLFNLERSIITFLSEAPLETITSTNKAATGLIDPEERTFVIRIPIDEFFGFNSPLQYEHFNENYMNSRSWAYAYFKGRIIEAVDLDKIGTQEVRAKGELNIRGEVRERIIPCKLVVAEDGIRVTSSFEVELDQHAIRIPRVVQQKIAPIVHVSVDLLFQRTKDRE
;
A
#
# COMPACT_ATOMS: atom_id res chain seq x y z
N MET A 1 -51.33 16.71 22.91
CA MET A 1 -50.98 16.23 21.56
C MET A 1 -49.51 16.48 21.14
N ASN A 2 -48.73 17.27 21.90
CA ASN A 2 -47.34 17.64 21.49
C ASN A 2 -46.17 16.82 22.11
N ARG A 3 -46.45 16.01 23.14
CA ARG A 3 -45.37 15.23 23.78
C ARG A 3 -45.04 13.91 23.04
N LEU A 4 -46.04 13.31 22.40
CA LEU A 4 -45.87 12.08 21.64
C LEU A 4 -45.11 12.32 20.33
N LEU A 5 -45.27 13.49 19.71
CA LEU A 5 -44.60 13.90 18.48
C LEU A 5 -43.10 14.14 18.71
N LEU A 6 -42.73 14.71 19.87
CA LEU A 6 -41.33 14.95 20.27
C LEU A 6 -40.56 13.65 20.53
N PHE A 7 -41.22 12.59 21.06
CA PHE A 7 -40.60 11.29 21.25
C PHE A 7 -40.36 10.55 19.93
N LEU A 8 -41.25 10.69 18.94
CA LEU A 8 -41.07 10.11 17.61
C LEU A 8 -39.94 10.78 16.81
N ILE A 9 -39.73 12.07 16.96
CA ILE A 9 -38.65 12.83 16.31
C ILE A 9 -37.29 12.47 16.97
N ALA A 10 -37.26 12.32 18.30
CA ALA A 10 -36.04 11.88 19.00
C ALA A 10 -35.63 10.45 18.64
N TYR A 11 -36.59 9.56 18.38
CA TYR A 11 -36.29 8.17 17.94
C TYR A 11 -35.80 8.11 16.47
N ALA A 12 -36.27 9.02 15.60
CA ALA A 12 -35.81 9.08 14.20
C ALA A 12 -34.40 9.67 14.04
N LEU A 13 -33.92 10.46 15.04
CA LEU A 13 -32.53 10.97 15.00
C LEU A 13 -31.50 9.99 15.57
N ALA A 14 -31.93 8.88 16.17
CA ALA A 14 -31.02 7.78 16.60
C ALA A 14 -30.62 6.83 15.47
N VAL A 15 -30.96 7.16 14.22
CA VAL A 15 -30.56 6.38 13.06
C VAL A 15 -29.11 6.70 12.69
N VAL A 16 -28.23 5.84 13.18
CA VAL A 16 -27.06 5.34 12.47
C VAL A 16 -25.91 6.32 12.25
N LEU A 17 -25.15 6.61 13.31
CA LEU A 17 -23.70 6.60 13.15
C LEU A 17 -23.25 5.12 13.02
N GLN A 18 -23.48 4.49 11.90
CA GLN A 18 -22.73 3.30 11.52
C GLN A 18 -21.32 3.82 11.19
N GLY A 19 -20.44 3.70 12.16
CA GLY A 19 -19.03 3.96 11.93
C GLY A 19 -18.59 3.09 10.75
N GLN A 20 -18.04 3.70 9.69
CA GLN A 20 -17.49 2.95 8.57
C GLN A 20 -16.43 2.01 9.12
N SER A 21 -16.68 0.72 9.03
CA SER A 21 -15.78 -0.32 9.51
C SER A 21 -14.60 -0.46 8.54
N LEU A 22 -13.58 0.38 8.71
CA LEU A 22 -12.36 0.35 7.91
C LEU A 22 -11.49 -0.86 8.27
N PHE A 23 -10.69 -1.30 7.31
CA PHE A 23 -9.62 -2.25 7.56
C PHE A 23 -8.29 -1.51 7.66
N ASN A 24 -7.59 -1.68 8.79
CA ASN A 24 -6.26 -1.15 9.02
C ASN A 24 -5.19 -2.15 8.61
N LEU A 25 -4.10 -1.67 8.02
CA LEU A 25 -2.93 -2.49 7.74
C LEU A 25 -2.22 -2.84 9.05
N GLU A 26 -2.26 -4.12 9.42
CA GLU A 26 -1.68 -4.66 10.64
C GLU A 26 -0.25 -5.19 10.40
N ARG A 27 -0.03 -5.81 9.24
CA ARG A 27 1.28 -6.34 8.86
C ARG A 27 1.55 -6.08 7.40
N SER A 28 2.77 -5.62 7.11
CA SER A 28 3.26 -5.42 5.75
C SER A 28 4.59 -6.12 5.52
N ILE A 29 4.76 -6.69 4.34
CA ILE A 29 6.04 -7.12 3.79
C ILE A 29 6.06 -6.63 2.35
N ILE A 30 6.87 -5.61 2.09
CA ILE A 30 7.05 -5.05 0.75
C ILE A 30 8.51 -5.20 0.41
N THR A 31 8.81 -5.99 -0.61
CA THR A 31 10.19 -6.29 -1.01
C THR A 31 10.40 -5.81 -2.44
N PHE A 32 11.49 -5.14 -2.70
CA PHE A 32 11.96 -4.93 -4.06
C PHE A 32 13.20 -5.77 -4.35
N LEU A 33 13.33 -6.19 -5.60
CA LEU A 33 14.45 -6.95 -6.14
C LEU A 33 14.97 -6.21 -7.39
N SER A 34 16.24 -5.83 -7.37
CA SER A 34 17.01 -5.33 -8.52
C SER A 34 18.01 -6.38 -8.94
N GLU A 35 17.79 -6.99 -10.09
CA GLU A 35 18.70 -7.98 -10.67
C GLU A 35 19.49 -7.36 -11.81
N ALA A 36 20.75 -7.08 -11.57
CA ALA A 36 21.69 -6.56 -12.57
C ALA A 36 22.83 -7.55 -12.84
N PRO A 37 23.55 -7.43 -13.97
CA PRO A 37 24.56 -8.42 -14.35
C PRO A 37 25.66 -8.68 -13.32
N LEU A 38 26.03 -7.67 -12.53
CA LEU A 38 27.11 -7.78 -11.53
C LEU A 38 26.61 -7.79 -10.08
N GLU A 39 25.34 -7.46 -9.84
CA GLU A 39 24.85 -7.35 -8.46
C GLU A 39 23.34 -7.58 -8.39
N THR A 40 22.93 -8.34 -7.38
CA THR A 40 21.53 -8.51 -6.99
C THR A 40 21.31 -7.75 -5.68
N ILE A 41 20.35 -6.84 -5.68
CA ILE A 41 19.98 -6.04 -4.50
C ILE A 41 18.56 -6.40 -4.12
N THR A 42 18.37 -6.87 -2.89
CA THR A 42 17.05 -7.12 -2.30
C THR A 42 16.90 -6.26 -1.05
N SER A 43 15.76 -5.60 -0.90
CA SER A 43 15.46 -4.89 0.33
C SER A 43 13.98 -4.97 0.66
N THR A 44 13.65 -4.99 1.95
CA THR A 44 12.32 -5.24 2.47
C THR A 44 11.90 -4.12 3.43
N ASN A 45 10.65 -3.69 3.31
CA ASN A 45 10.00 -2.77 4.25
C ASN A 45 8.87 -3.51 4.99
N LYS A 46 8.81 -3.32 6.32
CA LYS A 46 7.77 -3.89 7.19
C LYS A 46 7.03 -2.82 8.00
N ALA A 47 7.26 -1.55 7.69
CA ALA A 47 6.74 -0.41 8.43
C ALA A 47 5.64 0.36 7.66
N ALA A 48 5.13 -0.20 6.56
CA ALA A 48 4.05 0.43 5.83
C ALA A 48 2.78 0.51 6.68
N THR A 49 2.01 1.57 6.46
CA THR A 49 0.68 1.77 7.05
C THR A 49 -0.35 1.89 5.94
N GLY A 50 -1.61 1.60 6.23
CA GLY A 50 -2.65 1.70 5.21
C GLY A 50 -4.05 1.44 5.74
N LEU A 51 -5.02 1.77 4.89
CA LEU A 51 -6.45 1.60 5.15
C LEU A 51 -7.13 1.06 3.89
N ILE A 52 -8.16 0.25 4.09
CA ILE A 52 -9.14 -0.12 3.06
C ILE A 52 -10.52 0.28 3.57
N ASP A 53 -11.26 1.00 2.73
CA ASP A 53 -12.69 1.23 2.89
C ASP A 53 -13.43 0.16 2.07
N PRO A 54 -14.14 -0.77 2.73
CA PRO A 54 -14.83 -1.87 2.04
C PRO A 54 -16.06 -1.41 1.25
N GLU A 55 -16.74 -0.34 1.66
CA GLU A 55 -17.95 0.16 1.01
C GLU A 55 -17.61 0.84 -0.31
N GLU A 56 -16.65 1.76 -0.28
CA GLU A 56 -16.18 2.48 -1.46
C GLU A 56 -15.13 1.69 -2.26
N ARG A 57 -14.59 0.62 -1.67
CA ARG A 57 -13.48 -0.20 -2.22
C ARG A 57 -12.25 0.65 -2.53
N THR A 58 -12.04 1.68 -1.74
CA THR A 58 -10.87 2.55 -1.84
C THR A 58 -9.79 2.10 -0.87
N PHE A 59 -8.56 2.45 -1.18
CA PHE A 59 -7.42 2.13 -0.32
C PHE A 59 -6.37 3.23 -0.37
N VAL A 60 -5.59 3.31 0.71
CA VAL A 60 -4.35 4.07 0.77
C VAL A 60 -3.29 3.26 1.50
N ILE A 61 -2.08 3.20 0.92
CA ILE A 61 -0.91 2.56 1.52
C ILE A 61 0.20 3.60 1.52
N ARG A 62 0.85 3.78 2.66
CA ARG A 62 1.98 4.68 2.87
C ARG A 62 3.19 3.87 3.32
N ILE A 63 4.32 4.06 2.66
CA ILE A 63 5.53 3.27 2.82
C ILE A 63 6.67 4.22 3.19
N PRO A 64 7.22 4.18 4.43
CA PRO A 64 8.37 4.99 4.81
C PRO A 64 9.61 4.47 4.07
N ILE A 65 10.33 5.37 3.39
CA ILE A 65 11.44 4.99 2.50
C ILE A 65 12.67 4.59 3.30
N ASP A 66 12.95 5.23 4.40
CA ASP A 66 14.07 4.96 5.28
C ASP A 66 13.95 3.66 6.10
N GLU A 67 12.77 3.04 6.08
CA GLU A 67 12.51 1.75 6.76
C GLU A 67 12.71 0.52 5.83
N PHE A 68 13.35 0.70 4.68
CA PHE A 68 13.83 -0.43 3.88
C PHE A 68 15.15 -0.98 4.45
N PHE A 69 15.23 -2.30 4.61
CA PHE A 69 16.39 -2.99 5.17
C PHE A 69 16.75 -4.25 4.37
N GLY A 70 17.93 -4.82 4.63
CA GLY A 70 18.42 -6.03 3.93
C GLY A 70 19.34 -5.72 2.76
N PHE A 71 19.86 -4.50 2.65
CA PHE A 71 20.88 -4.13 1.68
C PHE A 71 22.19 -4.90 1.91
N ASN A 72 22.99 -5.11 0.84
CA ASN A 72 24.25 -5.84 0.90
C ASN A 72 25.32 -5.12 1.76
N SER A 73 25.19 -3.80 1.98
CA SER A 73 26.09 -3.03 2.83
C SER A 73 25.41 -1.75 3.37
N PRO A 74 25.94 -1.17 4.47
CA PRO A 74 25.49 0.12 4.97
C PRO A 74 25.62 1.27 3.92
N LEU A 75 26.68 1.25 3.12
CA LEU A 75 26.89 2.24 2.05
C LEU A 75 25.79 2.11 0.97
N GLN A 76 25.34 0.91 0.66
CA GLN A 76 24.24 0.70 -0.29
C GLN A 76 22.92 1.25 0.24
N TYR A 77 22.63 1.08 1.53
CA TYR A 77 21.50 1.70 2.21
C TYR A 77 21.57 3.24 2.18
N GLU A 78 22.76 3.80 2.46
CA GLU A 78 22.99 5.26 2.38
C GLU A 78 22.73 5.79 0.98
N HIS A 79 23.30 5.15 -0.05
CA HIS A 79 23.08 5.52 -1.45
C HIS A 79 21.62 5.40 -1.87
N PHE A 80 20.91 4.37 -1.42
CA PHE A 80 19.48 4.22 -1.65
C PHE A 80 18.71 5.43 -1.12
N ASN A 81 18.96 5.82 0.12
CA ASN A 81 18.27 6.92 0.75
C ASN A 81 18.66 8.30 0.19
N GLU A 82 19.95 8.55 -0.02
CA GLU A 82 20.43 9.88 -0.38
C GLU A 82 20.43 10.13 -1.90
N ASN A 83 20.98 9.16 -2.68
CA ASN A 83 21.21 9.38 -4.10
C ASN A 83 20.03 8.96 -4.97
N TYR A 84 19.30 7.88 -4.60
CA TYR A 84 18.23 7.36 -5.43
C TYR A 84 16.86 7.84 -4.97
N MET A 85 16.51 7.68 -3.71
CA MET A 85 15.17 8.00 -3.21
C MET A 85 15.06 9.43 -2.68
N ASN A 86 16.17 10.06 -2.25
CA ASN A 86 16.17 11.34 -1.55
C ASN A 86 15.15 11.36 -0.41
N SER A 87 15.26 10.37 0.50
CA SER A 87 14.26 10.10 1.54
C SER A 87 14.07 11.26 2.52
N ARG A 88 15.05 12.18 2.65
CA ARG A 88 14.88 13.41 3.43
C ARG A 88 13.81 14.35 2.83
N SER A 89 13.70 14.40 1.50
CA SER A 89 12.71 15.23 0.80
C SER A 89 11.43 14.46 0.53
N TRP A 90 11.54 13.14 0.26
CA TRP A 90 10.48 12.25 -0.11
C TRP A 90 10.43 11.07 0.85
N ALA A 91 10.05 11.35 2.10
CA ALA A 91 10.09 10.38 3.20
C ALA A 91 9.18 9.16 2.97
N TYR A 92 8.16 9.28 2.13
CA TYR A 92 7.18 8.23 1.90
C TYR A 92 6.91 8.01 0.42
N ALA A 93 6.72 6.75 0.03
CA ALA A 93 5.98 6.38 -1.15
C ALA A 93 4.52 6.12 -0.80
N TYR A 94 3.62 6.29 -1.78
CA TYR A 94 2.19 6.10 -1.60
C TYR A 94 1.59 5.32 -2.76
N PHE A 95 0.64 4.45 -2.46
CA PHE A 95 -0.27 3.91 -3.45
C PHE A 95 -1.69 4.11 -2.95
N LYS A 96 -2.48 4.91 -3.65
CA LYS A 96 -3.87 5.22 -3.29
C LYS A 96 -4.77 5.04 -4.51
N GLY A 97 -5.95 4.47 -4.30
CA GLY A 97 -6.85 4.21 -5.40
C GLY A 97 -8.07 3.40 -4.98
N ARG A 98 -8.55 2.59 -5.90
CA ARG A 98 -9.71 1.73 -5.71
C ARG A 98 -9.53 0.36 -6.34
N ILE A 99 -10.26 -0.62 -5.84
CA ILE A 99 -10.41 -1.94 -6.45
C ILE A 99 -11.42 -1.80 -7.60
N ILE A 100 -11.05 -2.27 -8.79
CA ILE A 100 -11.88 -2.15 -10.00
C ILE A 100 -13.10 -3.06 -9.92
N GLU A 101 -12.89 -4.31 -9.51
CA GLU A 101 -13.91 -5.33 -9.44
C GLU A 101 -14.93 -5.03 -8.32
N ALA A 102 -16.18 -5.40 -8.55
CA ALA A 102 -17.24 -5.31 -7.55
C ALA A 102 -17.13 -6.53 -6.60
N VAL A 103 -16.18 -6.43 -5.66
CA VAL A 103 -15.94 -7.48 -4.66
C VAL A 103 -16.59 -7.14 -3.32
N ASP A 104 -17.06 -8.16 -2.65
CA ASP A 104 -17.52 -8.08 -1.26
C ASP A 104 -16.34 -8.45 -0.35
N LEU A 105 -15.81 -7.46 0.35
CA LEU A 105 -14.65 -7.61 1.23
C LEU A 105 -15.01 -8.19 2.60
N ASP A 106 -16.29 -8.51 2.84
CA ASP A 106 -16.79 -9.20 4.04
C ASP A 106 -17.03 -10.69 3.79
N LYS A 107 -17.07 -11.11 2.52
CA LYS A 107 -17.33 -12.49 2.15
C LYS A 107 -16.04 -13.30 2.12
N ILE A 108 -15.93 -14.27 3.03
CA ILE A 108 -14.79 -15.22 3.07
C ILE A 108 -14.58 -15.87 1.70
N GLY A 109 -13.33 -15.87 1.25
CA GLY A 109 -12.95 -16.46 -0.03
C GLY A 109 -11.69 -15.86 -0.62
N THR A 110 -11.33 -16.36 -1.80
CA THR A 110 -10.18 -15.88 -2.56
C THR A 110 -10.66 -15.27 -3.87
N GLN A 111 -10.15 -14.10 -4.21
CA GLN A 111 -10.52 -13.35 -5.41
C GLN A 111 -9.27 -12.72 -6.06
N GLU A 112 -9.21 -12.76 -7.39
CA GLU A 112 -8.25 -11.99 -8.16
C GLU A 112 -8.90 -10.65 -8.54
N VAL A 113 -8.21 -9.56 -8.23
CA VAL A 113 -8.71 -8.20 -8.44
C VAL A 113 -7.62 -7.31 -9.04
N ARG A 114 -8.01 -6.12 -9.49
CA ARG A 114 -7.09 -5.10 -9.96
C ARG A 114 -7.23 -3.85 -9.11
N ALA A 115 -6.13 -3.41 -8.53
CA ALA A 115 -6.02 -2.14 -7.84
C ALA A 115 -5.63 -1.06 -8.85
N LYS A 116 -6.56 -0.14 -9.15
CA LYS A 116 -6.28 1.04 -9.99
C LYS A 116 -6.03 2.23 -9.08
N GLY A 117 -4.91 2.92 -9.27
CA GLY A 117 -4.58 4.07 -8.45
C GLY A 117 -3.32 4.81 -8.86
N GLU A 118 -2.98 5.79 -8.05
CA GLU A 118 -1.79 6.62 -8.18
C GLU A 118 -0.66 6.05 -7.33
N LEU A 119 0.42 5.62 -7.99
CA LEU A 119 1.68 5.25 -7.36
C LEU A 119 2.60 6.46 -7.35
N ASN A 120 2.89 6.98 -6.16
CA ASN A 120 3.84 8.08 -5.96
C ASN A 120 5.13 7.52 -5.36
N ILE A 121 6.22 7.63 -6.10
CA ILE A 121 7.57 7.31 -5.65
C ILE A 121 8.43 8.53 -5.93
N ARG A 122 9.14 9.03 -4.91
CA ARG A 122 10.05 10.18 -5.01
C ARG A 122 9.36 11.44 -5.58
N GLY A 123 8.06 11.65 -5.27
CA GLY A 123 7.27 12.76 -5.75
C GLY A 123 6.69 12.61 -7.16
N GLU A 124 7.15 11.61 -7.93
CA GLU A 124 6.63 11.30 -9.25
C GLU A 124 5.42 10.40 -9.18
N VAL A 125 4.28 10.90 -9.65
CA VAL A 125 2.99 10.19 -9.63
C VAL A 125 2.76 9.50 -10.96
N ARG A 126 2.42 8.22 -10.92
CA ARG A 126 2.03 7.42 -12.09
C ARG A 126 0.73 6.68 -11.81
N GLU A 127 -0.22 6.75 -12.75
CA GLU A 127 -1.40 5.89 -12.69
C GLU A 127 -0.99 4.45 -13.00
N ARG A 128 -1.41 3.51 -12.13
CA ARG A 128 -1.12 2.08 -12.27
C ARG A 128 -2.37 1.24 -12.10
N ILE A 129 -2.42 0.12 -12.80
CA ILE A 129 -3.37 -0.96 -12.57
C ILE A 129 -2.53 -2.17 -12.18
N ILE A 130 -2.63 -2.58 -10.92
CA ILE A 130 -1.82 -3.64 -10.33
C ILE A 130 -2.72 -4.84 -10.03
N PRO A 131 -2.45 -6.02 -10.63
CA PRO A 131 -3.15 -7.25 -10.27
C PRO A 131 -2.85 -7.66 -8.84
N CYS A 132 -3.88 -8.04 -8.09
CA CYS A 132 -3.76 -8.45 -6.69
C CYS A 132 -4.61 -9.70 -6.44
N LYS A 133 -4.12 -10.56 -5.57
CA LYS A 133 -4.89 -11.65 -4.99
C LYS A 133 -5.35 -11.23 -3.60
N LEU A 134 -6.66 -11.24 -3.38
CA LEU A 134 -7.28 -11.03 -2.08
C LEU A 134 -7.68 -12.37 -1.47
N VAL A 135 -7.36 -12.58 -0.22
CA VAL A 135 -7.86 -13.69 0.60
C VAL A 135 -8.57 -13.08 1.80
N VAL A 136 -9.91 -13.15 1.78
CA VAL A 136 -10.75 -12.71 2.89
C VAL A 136 -10.94 -13.88 3.84
N ALA A 137 -10.63 -13.70 5.11
CA ALA A 137 -10.76 -14.69 6.18
C ALA A 137 -11.41 -14.04 7.42
N GLU A 138 -11.68 -14.83 8.45
CA GLU A 138 -12.28 -14.31 9.70
C GLU A 138 -11.40 -13.28 10.42
N ASP A 139 -10.08 -13.41 10.30
CA ASP A 139 -9.08 -12.56 10.93
C ASP A 139 -8.71 -11.32 10.10
N GLY A 140 -9.21 -11.19 8.87
CA GLY A 140 -8.97 -10.03 8.01
C GLY A 140 -8.81 -10.33 6.53
N ILE A 141 -8.18 -9.39 5.82
CA ILE A 141 -7.95 -9.46 4.38
C ILE A 141 -6.45 -9.51 4.12
N ARG A 142 -5.97 -10.59 3.51
CA ARG A 142 -4.60 -10.66 2.99
C ARG A 142 -4.58 -10.27 1.53
N VAL A 143 -3.69 -9.34 1.19
CA VAL A 143 -3.47 -8.85 -0.17
C VAL A 143 -2.07 -9.22 -0.60
N THR A 144 -1.93 -9.97 -1.69
CA THR A 144 -0.63 -10.26 -2.30
C THR A 144 -0.59 -9.76 -3.73
N SER A 145 0.57 -9.27 -4.15
CA SER A 145 0.81 -8.76 -5.50
C SER A 145 2.28 -8.84 -5.87
N SER A 146 2.55 -8.86 -7.18
CA SER A 146 3.88 -8.68 -7.73
C SER A 146 3.78 -7.84 -9.01
N PHE A 147 4.64 -6.83 -9.13
CA PHE A 147 4.67 -5.91 -10.27
C PHE A 147 6.05 -5.30 -10.45
N GLU A 148 6.25 -4.64 -11.58
CA GLU A 148 7.49 -3.99 -11.92
C GLU A 148 7.39 -2.46 -11.77
N VAL A 149 8.53 -1.86 -11.39
CA VAL A 149 8.71 -0.41 -11.32
C VAL A 149 9.90 -0.03 -12.19
N GLU A 150 9.65 0.77 -13.22
CA GLU A 150 10.68 1.38 -14.04
C GLU A 150 11.22 2.61 -13.33
N LEU A 151 12.53 2.63 -13.01
CA LEU A 151 13.13 3.67 -12.17
C LEU A 151 13.11 5.05 -12.82
N ASP A 152 13.23 5.14 -14.14
CA ASP A 152 13.22 6.40 -14.88
C ASP A 152 11.85 7.10 -14.87
N GLN A 153 10.75 6.34 -14.81
CA GLN A 153 9.40 6.89 -14.66
C GLN A 153 9.21 7.65 -13.34
N HIS A 154 10.06 7.39 -12.34
CA HIS A 154 10.07 8.04 -11.04
C HIS A 154 11.29 8.96 -10.84
N ALA A 155 11.88 9.44 -11.94
CA ALA A 155 13.04 10.32 -11.95
C ALA A 155 14.27 9.77 -11.16
N ILE A 156 14.34 8.43 -11.01
CA ILE A 156 15.47 7.74 -10.37
C ILE A 156 16.49 7.41 -11.46
N ARG A 157 17.56 8.20 -11.53
CA ARG A 157 18.59 8.05 -12.54
C ARG A 157 19.72 7.13 -12.05
N ILE A 158 20.07 6.14 -12.86
CA ILE A 158 21.20 5.24 -12.61
C ILE A 158 22.44 5.81 -13.29
N PRO A 159 23.49 6.20 -12.54
CA PRO A 159 24.75 6.67 -13.13
C PRO A 159 25.40 5.57 -14.00
N ARG A 160 26.02 5.96 -15.11
CA ARG A 160 26.65 5.01 -16.05
C ARG A 160 27.64 4.04 -15.39
N VAL A 161 28.37 4.49 -14.39
CA VAL A 161 29.37 3.70 -13.66
C VAL A 161 28.80 2.53 -12.86
N VAL A 162 27.50 2.53 -12.59
CA VAL A 162 26.79 1.49 -11.81
C VAL A 162 25.67 0.79 -12.59
N GLN A 163 25.55 1.02 -13.90
CA GLN A 163 24.48 0.40 -14.73
C GLN A 163 24.52 -1.13 -14.75
N GLN A 164 25.69 -1.73 -14.49
CA GLN A 164 25.83 -3.17 -14.37
C GLN A 164 25.53 -3.71 -12.96
N LYS A 165 25.25 -2.81 -12.00
CA LYS A 165 24.97 -3.14 -10.60
C LYS A 165 23.54 -2.81 -10.16
N ILE A 166 22.81 -2.01 -10.93
CA ILE A 166 21.44 -1.60 -10.62
C ILE A 166 20.60 -1.81 -11.87
N ALA A 167 19.55 -2.59 -11.74
CA ALA A 167 18.60 -2.82 -12.84
C ALA A 167 17.72 -1.57 -13.07
N PRO A 168 17.41 -1.20 -14.32
CA PRO A 168 16.53 -0.08 -14.64
C PRO A 168 15.06 -0.36 -14.29
N ILE A 169 14.71 -1.64 -14.16
CA ILE A 169 13.40 -2.13 -13.74
C ILE A 169 13.61 -2.96 -12.48
N VAL A 170 12.83 -2.69 -11.44
CA VAL A 170 12.86 -3.45 -10.20
C VAL A 170 11.55 -4.22 -10.03
N HIS A 171 11.64 -5.46 -9.54
CA HIS A 171 10.48 -6.27 -9.21
C HIS A 171 10.05 -5.98 -7.77
N VAL A 172 8.77 -5.68 -7.59
CA VAL A 172 8.20 -5.41 -6.27
C VAL A 172 7.21 -6.51 -5.93
N SER A 173 7.39 -7.15 -4.78
CA SER A 173 6.45 -8.09 -4.19
C SER A 173 5.83 -7.49 -2.92
N VAL A 174 4.55 -7.77 -2.72
CA VAL A 174 3.74 -7.20 -1.64
C VAL A 174 2.95 -8.31 -0.96
N ASP A 175 2.99 -8.34 0.37
CA ASP A 175 2.17 -9.19 1.23
C ASP A 175 1.68 -8.35 2.41
N LEU A 176 0.40 -8.01 2.40
CA LEU A 176 -0.25 -7.13 3.35
C LEU A 176 -1.38 -7.86 4.05
N LEU A 177 -1.48 -7.72 5.38
CA LEU A 177 -2.60 -8.19 6.17
C LEU A 177 -3.33 -7.01 6.77
N PHE A 178 -4.59 -6.85 6.40
CA PHE A 178 -5.49 -5.85 6.94
C PHE A 178 -6.46 -6.49 7.92
N GLN A 179 -6.71 -5.81 9.04
CA GLN A 179 -7.69 -6.22 10.03
C GLN A 179 -8.75 -5.13 10.21
N ARG A 180 -9.97 -5.56 10.51
CA ARG A 180 -11.06 -4.62 10.77
C ARG A 180 -10.74 -3.79 12.01
N THR A 181 -10.98 -2.48 11.93
CA THR A 181 -10.89 -1.61 13.09
C THR A 181 -11.86 -2.11 14.14
N LYS A 182 -11.35 -2.50 15.32
CA LYS A 182 -12.22 -2.76 16.48
C LYS A 182 -12.70 -1.41 16.99
N ASP A 183 -14.00 -1.21 17.05
CA ASP A 183 -14.56 -0.08 17.78
C ASP A 183 -13.98 -0.14 19.20
N ARG A 184 -13.35 0.95 19.63
CA ARG A 184 -12.93 1.06 21.04
C ARG A 184 -14.22 1.28 21.85
N GLU A 185 -14.60 0.23 22.59
CA GLU A 185 -15.61 0.36 23.66
C GLU A 185 -15.19 1.42 24.68
#